data_fdf0de30bb3b6a7002b7c04ba741a233
#
_entry.id   fdf0de30bb3b6a7002b7c04ba741a233
#
_cell.length_a   1.000
_cell.length_b   1.000
_cell.length_c   1.000
_cell.angle_alpha   90.00
_cell.angle_beta   90.00
_cell.angle_gamma   90.00
#
_symmetry.space_group_name_H-M   'P 1'
#
loop_
_entity.id
_entity.type
_entity.pdbx_description
1 polymer ?
#
loop_
_entity_poly.entity_id
_entity_poly.type
_entity_poly.pdbx_seq_one_letter_code
_entity_poly.pdbx_strand_id
1 'polypeptide(L)'
;AIIQKRLLAHFGQGQVHHEPALLELIHAVPDWMALPELSTPQIKHSLEQAILAGTAPARLNTLKALIFNDLAFNFYNQVENAKIALSSQGATVLSLTERGLDLWELYTRLQFEQDIQAHARQIEQVVLDTVAASGLEPAQIDAVVKTGGSSSIPAFSEMLGRLFDPRKVIASNPFSSVTAGLAIRARQGASI
;
A
#
# COMPACT_ATOMS: atom_id res chain seq x y z
N ALA A 1 4.36 1.93 -0.92
CA ALA A 1 5.64 1.21 -1.07
C ALA A 1 5.58 0.23 -2.27
N ILE A 2 4.74 -0.84 -2.27
CA ILE A 2 4.72 -1.87 -3.33
C ILE A 2 4.65 -1.24 -4.73
N ILE A 3 3.62 -0.45 -5.02
CA ILE A 3 3.44 0.17 -6.34
C ILE A 3 4.66 1.01 -6.70
N GLN A 4 5.09 1.91 -5.82
CA GLN A 4 6.21 2.83 -6.07
C GLN A 4 7.55 2.12 -6.30
N LYS A 5 7.80 1.03 -5.60
CA LYS A 5 9.10 0.35 -5.62
C LYS A 5 9.17 -0.77 -6.65
N ARG A 6 8.04 -1.38 -6.99
CA ARG A 6 8.01 -2.60 -7.81
C ARG A 6 7.23 -2.45 -9.11
N LEU A 7 6.14 -1.70 -9.10
CA LEU A 7 5.20 -1.75 -10.21
C LEU A 7 5.31 -0.60 -11.19
N LEU A 8 5.86 0.56 -10.81
CA LEU A 8 5.94 1.71 -11.73
C LEU A 8 6.81 1.44 -12.95
N ALA A 9 7.80 0.54 -12.86
CA ALA A 9 8.59 0.10 -14.01
C ALA A 9 7.74 -0.58 -15.10
N HIS A 10 6.67 -1.28 -14.71
CA HIS A 10 5.72 -1.90 -15.64
C HIS A 10 4.90 -0.88 -16.43
N PHE A 11 4.83 0.36 -15.96
CA PHE A 11 4.13 1.47 -16.58
C PHE A 11 5.06 2.46 -17.31
N GLY A 12 6.37 2.17 -17.35
CA GLY A 12 7.35 2.96 -18.11
C GLY A 12 8.25 3.85 -17.25
N GLN A 13 8.18 3.78 -15.91
CA GLN A 13 9.17 4.46 -15.07
C GLN A 13 10.58 4.00 -15.46
N GLY A 14 11.49 4.94 -15.59
CA GLY A 14 12.85 4.66 -16.04
C GLY A 14 13.04 4.62 -17.58
N GLN A 15 11.95 4.70 -18.37
CA GLN A 15 12.01 4.68 -19.84
C GLN A 15 11.48 5.97 -20.50
N VAL A 16 10.74 6.80 -19.76
CA VAL A 16 10.12 8.04 -20.27
C VAL A 16 10.76 9.30 -19.68
N HIS A 17 12.08 9.28 -19.45
CA HIS A 17 12.81 10.34 -18.73
C HIS A 17 12.68 11.75 -19.32
N HIS A 18 12.40 11.86 -20.61
CA HIS A 18 12.34 13.14 -21.31
C HIS A 18 10.91 13.65 -21.51
N GLU A 19 9.92 13.00 -20.90
CA GLU A 19 8.51 13.35 -21.06
C GLU A 19 7.86 13.59 -19.68
N PRO A 20 7.97 14.81 -19.12
CA PRO A 20 7.48 15.12 -17.77
C PRO A 20 6.01 14.77 -17.56
N ALA A 21 5.16 15.03 -18.56
CA ALA A 21 3.72 14.72 -18.46
C ALA A 21 3.45 13.22 -18.31
N LEU A 22 4.21 12.35 -18.98
CA LEU A 22 4.09 10.89 -18.83
C LEU A 22 4.61 10.42 -17.47
N LEU A 23 5.66 11.05 -16.96
CA LEU A 23 6.18 10.76 -15.61
C LEU A 23 5.14 11.11 -14.53
N GLU A 24 4.45 12.24 -14.67
CA GLU A 24 3.37 12.62 -13.75
C GLU A 24 2.24 11.59 -13.75
N LEU A 25 1.83 11.09 -14.91
CA LEU A 25 0.82 10.02 -15.02
C LEU A 25 1.28 8.72 -14.32
N ILE A 26 2.55 8.32 -14.55
CA ILE A 26 3.11 7.13 -13.92
C ILE A 26 3.16 7.31 -12.39
N HIS A 27 3.58 8.49 -11.93
CA HIS A 27 3.67 8.79 -10.50
C HIS A 27 2.32 8.95 -9.80
N ALA A 28 1.23 9.15 -10.56
CA ALA A 28 -0.13 9.16 -10.02
C ALA A 28 -0.69 7.74 -9.77
N VAL A 29 -0.12 6.69 -10.40
CA VAL A 29 -0.58 5.29 -10.24
C VAL A 29 -0.66 4.83 -8.77
N PRO A 30 0.21 5.23 -7.83
CA PRO A 30 0.06 4.87 -6.42
C PRO A 30 -1.15 5.48 -5.71
N ASP A 31 -1.73 6.54 -6.25
CA ASP A 31 -2.90 7.21 -5.68
C ASP A 31 -4.20 6.68 -6.30
N TRP A 32 -4.91 5.86 -5.52
CA TRP A 32 -6.15 5.24 -5.95
C TRP A 32 -7.29 6.23 -6.20
N MET A 33 -7.23 7.44 -5.61
CA MET A 33 -8.22 8.51 -5.84
C MET A 33 -7.90 9.30 -7.12
N ALA A 34 -6.63 9.50 -7.42
CA ALA A 34 -6.20 10.22 -8.61
C ALA A 34 -6.39 9.40 -9.90
N LEU A 35 -6.20 8.08 -9.83
CA LEU A 35 -6.20 7.23 -11.02
C LEU A 35 -7.48 7.32 -11.87
N PRO A 36 -8.70 7.31 -11.32
CA PRO A 36 -9.92 7.51 -12.10
C PRO A 36 -10.01 8.89 -12.80
N GLU A 37 -9.43 9.93 -12.18
CA GLU A 37 -9.43 11.28 -12.72
C GLU A 37 -8.53 11.43 -13.97
N LEU A 38 -7.60 10.49 -14.16
CA LEU A 38 -6.74 10.43 -15.34
C LEU A 38 -7.48 9.94 -16.59
N SER A 39 -8.68 9.40 -16.48
CA SER A 39 -9.44 8.86 -17.62
C SER A 39 -10.09 9.98 -18.46
N THR A 40 -9.26 10.82 -19.08
CA THR A 40 -9.67 11.93 -19.94
C THR A 40 -9.26 11.71 -21.41
N PRO A 41 -10.00 12.27 -22.39
CA PRO A 41 -9.65 12.18 -23.80
C PRO A 41 -8.25 12.75 -24.11
N GLN A 42 -7.83 13.80 -23.40
CA GLN A 42 -6.54 14.47 -23.57
C GLN A 42 -5.40 13.52 -23.17
N ILE A 43 -5.51 12.88 -22.00
CA ILE A 43 -4.51 11.91 -21.50
C ILE A 43 -4.45 10.69 -22.44
N LYS A 44 -5.61 10.20 -22.91
CA LYS A 44 -5.67 9.11 -23.87
C LYS A 44 -4.90 9.45 -25.14
N HIS A 45 -5.15 10.62 -25.71
CA HIS A 45 -4.48 11.10 -26.92
C HIS A 45 -2.96 11.23 -26.70
N SER A 46 -2.52 11.83 -25.60
CA SER A 46 -1.10 11.98 -25.27
C SER A 46 -0.39 10.62 -25.17
N LEU A 47 -1.00 9.64 -24.50
CA LEU A 47 -0.46 8.27 -24.41
C LEU A 47 -0.37 7.61 -25.80
N GLU A 48 -1.40 7.77 -26.64
CA GLU A 48 -1.42 7.20 -27.99
C GLU A 48 -0.35 7.83 -28.88
N GLN A 49 -0.14 9.14 -28.80
CA GLN A 49 0.95 9.81 -29.53
C GLN A 49 2.33 9.31 -29.08
N ALA A 50 2.56 9.21 -27.78
CA ALA A 50 3.83 8.69 -27.25
C ALA A 50 4.09 7.22 -27.68
N ILE A 51 3.07 6.38 -27.66
CA ILE A 51 3.13 4.99 -28.13
C ILE A 51 3.49 4.95 -29.61
N LEU A 52 2.84 5.77 -30.46
CA LEU A 52 3.11 5.85 -31.90
C LEU A 52 4.52 6.39 -32.18
N ALA A 53 5.01 7.30 -31.36
CA ALA A 53 6.39 7.82 -31.43
C ALA A 53 7.46 6.78 -31.00
N GLY A 54 7.04 5.63 -30.50
CA GLY A 54 7.95 4.58 -30.05
C GLY A 54 8.45 4.73 -28.61
N THR A 55 7.88 5.67 -27.84
CA THR A 55 8.24 5.86 -26.43
C THR A 55 7.69 4.70 -25.59
N ALA A 56 8.57 3.77 -25.18
CA ALA A 56 8.25 2.63 -24.33
C ALA A 56 6.86 1.97 -24.62
N PRO A 57 6.53 1.59 -25.87
CA PRO A 57 5.16 1.34 -26.31
C PRO A 57 4.47 0.23 -25.52
N ALA A 58 5.19 -0.84 -25.16
CA ALA A 58 4.61 -1.93 -24.38
C ALA A 58 4.18 -1.43 -22.97
N ARG A 59 5.02 -0.63 -22.32
CA ARG A 59 4.78 -0.11 -20.96
C ARG A 59 3.66 0.93 -20.94
N LEU A 60 3.66 1.84 -21.91
CA LEU A 60 2.60 2.83 -22.02
C LEU A 60 1.25 2.21 -22.43
N ASN A 61 1.23 1.12 -23.18
CA ASN A 61 0.00 0.35 -23.41
C ASN A 61 -0.53 -0.28 -22.12
N THR A 62 0.36 -0.78 -21.25
CA THR A 62 -0.01 -1.29 -19.92
C THR A 62 -0.62 -0.17 -19.05
N LEU A 63 0.00 1.02 -19.03
CA LEU A 63 -0.53 2.20 -18.31
C LEU A 63 -1.88 2.63 -18.89
N LYS A 64 -2.00 2.70 -20.22
CA LYS A 64 -3.26 3.03 -20.89
C LYS A 64 -4.37 2.03 -20.53
N ALA A 65 -4.06 0.74 -20.52
CA ALA A 65 -5.03 -0.29 -20.14
C ALA A 65 -5.48 -0.13 -18.68
N LEU A 66 -4.57 0.15 -17.76
CA LEU A 66 -4.90 0.40 -16.35
C LEU A 66 -5.88 1.57 -16.20
N ILE A 67 -5.65 2.69 -16.91
CA ILE A 67 -6.44 3.94 -16.77
C ILE A 67 -7.80 3.82 -17.48
N PHE A 68 -7.87 3.20 -18.67
CA PHE A 68 -9.03 3.29 -19.55
C PHE A 68 -9.89 2.03 -19.64
N ASN A 69 -9.49 0.90 -19.02
CA ASN A 69 -10.21 -0.37 -19.12
C ASN A 69 -10.85 -0.82 -17.79
N ASP A 70 -11.12 0.12 -16.87
CA ASP A 70 -11.73 -0.11 -15.54
C ASP A 70 -10.98 -1.16 -14.69
N LEU A 71 -9.63 -1.15 -14.76
CA LEU A 71 -8.80 -2.12 -14.07
C LEU A 71 -8.26 -1.63 -12.72
N ALA A 72 -8.51 -0.37 -12.36
CA ALA A 72 -7.99 0.23 -11.12
C ALA A 72 -8.36 -0.59 -9.87
N PHE A 73 -9.62 -0.98 -9.73
CA PHE A 73 -10.07 -1.78 -8.58
C PHE A 73 -9.35 -3.12 -8.50
N ASN A 74 -9.25 -3.87 -9.61
CA ASN A 74 -8.57 -5.15 -9.67
C ASN A 74 -7.09 -5.00 -9.37
N PHE A 75 -6.45 -3.95 -9.88
CA PHE A 75 -5.04 -3.65 -9.64
C PHE A 75 -4.75 -3.41 -8.16
N TYR A 76 -5.50 -2.51 -7.51
CA TYR A 76 -5.29 -2.23 -6.08
C TYR A 76 -5.63 -3.43 -5.20
N ASN A 77 -6.65 -4.21 -5.55
CA ASN A 77 -6.95 -5.48 -4.87
C ASN A 77 -5.80 -6.48 -4.95
N GLN A 78 -5.16 -6.62 -6.11
CA GLN A 78 -3.98 -7.49 -6.25
C GLN A 78 -2.83 -7.02 -5.36
N VAL A 79 -2.60 -5.70 -5.27
CA VAL A 79 -1.57 -5.12 -4.38
C VAL A 79 -1.92 -5.40 -2.91
N GLU A 80 -3.18 -5.26 -2.51
CA GLU A 80 -3.63 -5.55 -1.14
C GLU A 80 -3.51 -7.04 -0.82
N ASN A 81 -3.93 -7.92 -1.73
CA ASN A 81 -3.80 -9.36 -1.58
C ASN A 81 -2.32 -9.79 -1.45
N ALA A 82 -1.42 -9.19 -2.23
CA ALA A 82 0.01 -9.43 -2.10
C ALA A 82 0.54 -9.04 -0.72
N LYS A 83 0.13 -7.89 -0.19
CA LYS A 83 0.48 -7.44 1.16
C LYS A 83 -0.03 -8.40 2.24
N ILE A 84 -1.27 -8.87 2.12
CA ILE A 84 -1.86 -9.85 3.04
C ILE A 84 -1.10 -11.17 2.97
N ALA A 85 -0.82 -11.69 1.76
CA ALA A 85 -0.07 -12.92 1.57
C ALA A 85 1.33 -12.84 2.19
N LEU A 86 2.04 -11.73 1.99
CA LEU A 86 3.38 -11.50 2.54
C LEU A 86 3.39 -11.34 4.07
N SER A 87 2.25 -11.13 4.71
CA SER A 87 2.17 -11.14 6.18
C SER A 87 2.30 -12.56 6.77
N SER A 88 2.01 -13.61 5.99
CA SER A 88 2.07 -15.01 6.42
C SER A 88 3.00 -15.89 5.57
N GLN A 89 3.24 -15.53 4.32
CA GLN A 89 4.03 -16.29 3.35
C GLN A 89 5.38 -15.62 3.09
N GLY A 90 6.41 -16.40 2.72
CA GLY A 90 7.74 -15.91 2.37
C GLY A 90 7.83 -15.21 1.02
N ALA A 91 6.90 -15.51 0.11
CA ALA A 91 6.80 -14.91 -1.23
C ALA A 91 5.37 -14.99 -1.75
N THR A 92 5.06 -14.14 -2.72
CA THR A 92 3.80 -14.15 -3.47
C THR A 92 4.04 -13.71 -4.91
N VAL A 93 3.12 -14.02 -5.80
CA VAL A 93 3.08 -13.48 -7.15
C VAL A 93 1.95 -12.46 -7.23
N LEU A 94 2.28 -11.25 -7.63
CA LEU A 94 1.31 -10.23 -7.99
C LEU A 94 1.13 -10.31 -9.50
N SER A 95 -0.03 -10.78 -9.95
CA SER A 95 -0.32 -10.93 -11.36
C SER A 95 -1.70 -10.39 -11.70
N LEU A 96 -1.79 -9.67 -12.80
CA LEU A 96 -3.03 -9.18 -13.37
C LEU A 96 -2.90 -9.17 -14.89
N THR A 97 -3.49 -10.17 -15.54
CA THR A 97 -3.51 -10.31 -17.00
C THR A 97 -4.96 -10.21 -17.45
N GLU A 98 -5.38 -9.01 -17.81
CA GLU A 98 -6.76 -8.70 -18.14
C GLU A 98 -6.83 -7.48 -19.06
N ARG A 99 -7.68 -7.50 -20.11
CA ARG A 99 -8.05 -6.37 -20.97
C ARG A 99 -6.87 -5.50 -21.45
N GLY A 100 -5.73 -6.14 -21.78
CA GLY A 100 -4.54 -5.43 -22.27
C GLY A 100 -3.58 -4.95 -21.17
N LEU A 101 -3.89 -5.19 -19.92
CA LEU A 101 -2.95 -5.13 -18.81
C LEU A 101 -2.29 -6.51 -18.68
N ASP A 102 -0.96 -6.55 -18.75
CA ASP A 102 -0.17 -7.73 -18.46
C ASP A 102 0.90 -7.37 -17.43
N LEU A 103 0.64 -7.73 -16.20
CA LEU A 103 1.49 -7.45 -15.06
C LEU A 103 1.77 -8.76 -14.32
N TRP A 104 3.05 -9.03 -14.11
CA TRP A 104 3.53 -10.16 -13.34
C TRP A 104 4.76 -9.74 -12.53
N GLU A 105 4.73 -9.92 -11.22
CA GLU A 105 5.82 -9.58 -10.31
C GLU A 105 5.92 -10.64 -9.21
N LEU A 106 7.06 -11.30 -9.11
CA LEU A 106 7.40 -12.14 -7.96
C LEU A 106 7.91 -11.24 -6.83
N TYR A 107 7.28 -11.29 -5.70
CA TYR A 107 7.59 -10.41 -4.58
C TYR A 107 7.80 -11.23 -3.30
N THR A 108 8.97 -11.10 -2.69
CA THR A 108 9.31 -11.79 -1.45
C THR A 108 9.04 -10.93 -0.23
N ARG A 109 8.82 -11.57 0.92
CA ARG A 109 8.66 -10.86 2.20
C ARG A 109 9.89 -10.00 2.50
N LEU A 110 11.10 -10.52 2.29
CA LEU A 110 12.32 -9.76 2.52
C LEU A 110 12.36 -8.47 1.70
N GLN A 111 12.01 -8.54 0.42
CA GLN A 111 11.92 -7.35 -0.43
C GLN A 111 10.84 -6.37 0.07
N PHE A 112 9.68 -6.89 0.47
CA PHE A 112 8.61 -6.08 1.03
C PHE A 112 9.05 -5.34 2.29
N GLU A 113 9.69 -6.03 3.23
CA GLU A 113 10.19 -5.45 4.47
C GLU A 113 11.27 -4.38 4.21
N GLN A 114 12.16 -4.61 3.24
CA GLN A 114 13.12 -3.61 2.79
C GLN A 114 12.42 -2.37 2.18
N ASP A 115 11.42 -2.59 1.35
CA ASP A 115 10.69 -1.51 0.68
C ASP A 115 9.85 -0.65 1.64
N ILE A 116 9.36 -1.22 2.74
CA ILE A 116 8.60 -0.49 3.78
C ILE A 116 9.49 0.04 4.92
N GLN A 117 10.78 -0.25 4.94
CA GLN A 117 11.66 0.06 6.08
C GLN A 117 11.64 1.53 6.49
N ALA A 118 11.63 2.45 5.51
CA ALA A 118 11.56 3.88 5.80
C ALA A 118 10.24 4.26 6.52
N HIS A 119 9.12 3.69 6.07
CA HIS A 119 7.82 3.91 6.71
C HIS A 119 7.75 3.27 8.10
N ALA A 120 8.35 2.08 8.27
CA ALA A 120 8.43 1.43 9.58
C ALA A 120 9.19 2.28 10.59
N ARG A 121 10.33 2.90 10.18
CA ARG A 121 11.08 3.83 11.03
C ARG A 121 10.28 5.09 11.39
N GLN A 122 9.53 5.64 10.44
CA GLN A 122 8.66 6.79 10.71
C GLN A 122 7.57 6.44 11.73
N ILE A 123 6.95 5.27 11.59
CA ILE A 123 5.95 4.78 12.55
C ILE A 123 6.59 4.54 13.93
N GLU A 124 7.77 3.94 13.98
CA GLU A 124 8.53 3.72 15.21
C GLU A 124 8.78 5.07 15.93
N GLN A 125 9.22 6.09 15.20
CA GLN A 125 9.44 7.42 15.77
C GLN A 125 8.15 8.03 16.32
N VAL A 126 7.05 7.97 15.56
CA VAL A 126 5.74 8.47 16.02
C VAL A 126 5.27 7.75 17.29
N VAL A 127 5.50 6.45 17.40
CA VAL A 127 5.18 5.66 18.60
C VAL A 127 5.98 6.17 19.80
N LEU A 128 7.29 6.35 19.64
CA LEU A 128 8.17 6.87 20.70
C LEU A 128 7.79 8.28 21.12
N ASP A 129 7.55 9.19 20.17
CA ASP A 129 7.15 10.56 20.43
C ASP A 129 5.80 10.61 21.17
N THR A 130 4.87 9.72 20.82
CA THR A 130 3.56 9.64 21.48
C THR A 130 3.69 9.19 22.94
N VAL A 131 4.53 8.19 23.20
CA VAL A 131 4.81 7.73 24.56
C VAL A 131 5.50 8.84 25.37
N ALA A 132 6.52 9.49 24.81
CA ALA A 132 7.22 10.59 25.46
C ALA A 132 6.28 11.76 25.78
N ALA A 133 5.38 12.12 24.85
CA ALA A 133 4.38 13.19 25.06
C ALA A 133 3.39 12.89 26.19
N SER A 134 3.17 11.64 26.54
CA SER A 134 2.36 11.24 27.70
C SER A 134 3.07 11.37 29.04
N GLY A 135 4.38 11.66 29.04
CA GLY A 135 5.22 11.69 30.23
C GLY A 135 5.56 10.31 30.79
N LEU A 136 5.30 9.24 30.03
CA LEU A 136 5.58 7.87 30.40
C LEU A 136 6.80 7.32 29.65
N GLU A 137 7.42 6.30 30.24
CA GLU A 137 8.43 5.49 29.58
C GLU A 137 7.76 4.26 28.94
N PRO A 138 8.33 3.65 27.87
CA PRO A 138 7.79 2.46 27.25
C PRO A 138 7.51 1.31 28.22
N ALA A 139 8.34 1.17 29.25
CA ALA A 139 8.18 0.16 30.30
C ALA A 139 6.90 0.35 31.14
N GLN A 140 6.40 1.57 31.24
CA GLN A 140 5.20 1.93 32.02
C GLN A 140 3.89 1.72 31.22
N ILE A 141 3.98 1.42 29.93
CA ILE A 141 2.81 1.08 29.12
C ILE A 141 2.35 -0.34 29.48
N ASP A 142 1.09 -0.50 29.85
CA ASP A 142 0.52 -1.78 30.29
C ASP A 142 0.13 -2.68 29.09
N ALA A 143 -0.37 -2.07 28.01
CA ALA A 143 -0.79 -2.79 26.82
C ALA A 143 -0.63 -1.97 25.55
N VAL A 144 -0.18 -2.62 24.48
CA VAL A 144 -0.09 -2.08 23.11
C VAL A 144 -1.06 -2.86 22.23
N VAL A 145 -2.16 -2.26 21.85
CA VAL A 145 -3.20 -2.91 21.04
C VAL A 145 -2.97 -2.62 19.57
N LYS A 146 -2.67 -3.66 18.79
CA LYS A 146 -2.57 -3.58 17.32
C LYS A 146 -3.94 -3.75 16.68
N THR A 147 -4.30 -2.83 15.78
CA THR A 147 -5.54 -2.92 14.99
C THR A 147 -5.31 -2.46 13.55
N GLY A 148 -6.20 -2.88 12.64
CA GLY A 148 -6.09 -2.60 11.22
C GLY A 148 -5.18 -3.58 10.47
N GLY A 149 -5.44 -3.77 9.16
CA GLY A 149 -4.78 -4.79 8.33
C GLY A 149 -3.25 -4.68 8.29
N SER A 150 -2.71 -3.45 8.21
CA SER A 150 -1.26 -3.22 8.19
C SER A 150 -0.55 -3.64 9.49
N SER A 151 -1.25 -3.68 10.62
CA SER A 151 -0.68 -4.11 11.91
C SER A 151 -0.31 -5.60 11.93
N SER A 152 -0.78 -6.38 10.95
CA SER A 152 -0.44 -7.80 10.79
C SER A 152 0.89 -8.04 10.09
N ILE A 153 1.53 -7.00 9.53
CA ILE A 153 2.84 -7.11 8.90
C ILE A 153 3.88 -7.46 9.98
N PRO A 154 4.68 -8.56 9.82
CA PRO A 154 5.62 -9.03 10.83
C PRO A 154 6.57 -7.96 11.33
N ALA A 155 7.13 -7.14 10.44
CA ALA A 155 8.07 -6.06 10.78
C ALA A 155 7.50 -5.08 11.82
N PHE A 156 6.20 -4.77 11.82
CA PHE A 156 5.59 -3.94 12.85
C PHE A 156 5.44 -4.65 14.19
N SER A 157 5.14 -5.96 14.16
CA SER A 157 5.07 -6.76 15.39
C SER A 157 6.43 -6.87 16.07
N GLU A 158 7.48 -7.07 15.27
CA GLU A 158 8.86 -7.13 15.74
C GLU A 158 9.33 -5.77 16.28
N MET A 159 9.02 -4.69 15.59
CA MET A 159 9.32 -3.33 16.02
C MET A 159 8.67 -3.03 17.38
N LEU A 160 7.38 -3.29 17.52
CA LEU A 160 6.66 -3.07 18.78
C LEU A 160 7.18 -4.00 19.90
N GLY A 161 7.53 -5.25 19.58
CA GLY A 161 8.13 -6.18 20.56
C GLY A 161 9.53 -5.76 21.03
N ARG A 162 10.27 -4.95 20.24
CA ARG A 162 11.55 -4.35 20.68
C ARG A 162 11.34 -3.12 21.57
N LEU A 163 10.32 -2.31 21.29
CA LEU A 163 10.04 -1.08 22.04
C LEU A 163 9.33 -1.36 23.36
N PHE A 164 8.46 -2.36 23.37
CA PHE A 164 7.66 -2.75 24.52
C PHE A 164 7.93 -4.23 24.84
N ASP A 165 7.53 -4.69 26.02
CA ASP A 165 7.54 -6.12 26.31
C ASP A 165 6.60 -6.85 25.32
N PRO A 166 7.09 -7.88 24.58
CA PRO A 166 6.26 -8.62 23.62
C PRO A 166 4.94 -9.16 24.23
N ARG A 167 4.93 -9.44 25.54
CA ARG A 167 3.72 -9.91 26.27
C ARG A 167 2.65 -8.83 26.40
N LYS A 168 3.02 -7.55 26.26
CA LYS A 168 2.12 -6.40 26.29
C LYS A 168 1.54 -6.09 24.91
N VAL A 169 2.10 -6.66 23.83
CA VAL A 169 1.64 -6.41 22.44
C VAL A 169 0.48 -7.35 22.12
N ILE A 170 -0.72 -6.81 22.10
CA ILE A 170 -1.97 -7.55 21.91
C ILE A 170 -2.47 -7.34 20.50
N ALA A 171 -2.68 -8.43 19.74
CA ALA A 171 -3.36 -8.37 18.46
C ALA A 171 -4.87 -8.34 18.67
N SER A 172 -5.51 -7.25 18.29
CA SER A 172 -6.96 -7.17 18.16
C SER A 172 -7.39 -7.67 16.78
N ASN A 173 -8.64 -8.15 16.64
CA ASN A 173 -9.15 -8.50 15.31
C ASN A 173 -9.15 -7.23 14.44
N PRO A 174 -8.34 -7.18 13.36
CA PRO A 174 -8.09 -5.96 12.60
C PRO A 174 -9.35 -5.41 11.89
N PHE A 175 -10.35 -6.27 11.66
CA PHE A 175 -11.56 -5.91 10.92
C PHE A 175 -12.79 -5.66 11.79
N SER A 176 -12.80 -6.14 13.03
CA SER A 176 -13.97 -6.05 13.91
C SER A 176 -13.79 -5.13 15.11
N SER A 177 -12.58 -4.66 15.39
CA SER A 177 -12.30 -3.84 16.59
C SER A 177 -13.12 -2.54 16.62
N VAL A 178 -13.25 -1.84 15.50
CA VAL A 178 -14.05 -0.60 15.39
C VAL A 178 -15.53 -0.92 15.58
N THR A 179 -16.06 -1.93 14.88
CA THR A 179 -17.46 -2.34 14.97
C THR A 179 -17.83 -2.84 16.38
N ALA A 180 -16.94 -3.62 17.00
CA ALA A 180 -17.11 -4.07 18.37
C ALA A 180 -17.12 -2.91 19.37
N GLY A 181 -16.21 -1.94 19.20
CA GLY A 181 -16.17 -0.72 20.01
C GLY A 181 -17.44 0.11 19.87
N LEU A 182 -17.95 0.30 18.66
CA LEU A 182 -19.23 0.97 18.41
C LEU A 182 -20.40 0.23 19.03
N ALA A 183 -20.46 -1.09 18.95
CA ALA A 183 -21.51 -1.90 19.55
C ALA A 183 -21.48 -1.80 21.09
N ILE A 184 -20.30 -1.84 21.71
CA ILE A 184 -20.15 -1.64 23.16
C ILE A 184 -20.65 -0.23 23.56
N ARG A 185 -20.26 0.80 22.81
CA ARG A 185 -20.66 2.18 23.08
C ARG A 185 -22.16 2.38 22.92
N ALA A 186 -22.79 1.82 21.89
CA ALA A 186 -24.23 1.89 21.68
C ALA A 186 -25.00 1.22 22.83
N ARG A 187 -24.51 0.06 23.32
CA ARG A 187 -25.10 -0.63 24.46
C ARG A 187 -25.02 0.17 25.75
N GLN A 188 -23.91 0.89 25.98
CA GLN A 188 -23.75 1.75 27.14
C GLN A 188 -24.61 3.04 27.06
N GLY A 189 -24.81 3.59 25.84
CA GLY A 189 -25.66 4.76 25.60
C GLY A 189 -27.16 4.46 25.64
N ALA A 190 -27.58 3.20 25.47
CA ALA A 190 -28.98 2.78 25.55
C ALA A 190 -29.45 2.53 27.01
N SER A 191 -28.61 2.79 27.98
CA SER A 191 -28.92 2.63 29.43
C SER A 191 -29.20 3.97 30.12
N ILE A 192 -29.80 4.95 29.38
CA ILE A 192 -30.31 6.22 29.95
C ILE A 192 -31.82 6.25 29.81
#